data_5a419ce6049eda0d9124590ec9f539c6
#
_entry.id   5a419ce6049eda0d9124590ec9f539c6
#
_cell.length_a   1.000
_cell.length_b   1.000
_cell.length_c   1.000
_cell.angle_alpha   90.00
_cell.angle_beta   90.00
_cell.angle_gamma   90.00
#
_symmetry.space_group_name_H-M   'P 1'
#
loop_
_entity.id
_entity.type
_entity.pdbx_description
1 polymer ?
#
loop_
_entity_poly.entity_id
_entity_poly.type
_entity_poly.pdbx_seq_one_letter_code
_entity_poly.pdbx_strand_id
1 'polypeptide(L)'
;DEKVRVKTLSLGVVVPDKFYELARKNEEMYLFSPYSVEREYGVPFNYIDITEKYDELVANPNIRKTKIKARDLETEISKLQQESGYPYVVNIDTANRANPVDGKIIMSNLCSEILQVQEPSLINDAQEFIKMGTDVSCNLGSTNVVNMMTSPDFGRSIRAMVRALTFVTDSSHIVAVPTIDHGNKLAHSFGLGAMGLHSYLAQQLIEYGSPESVEFTSIYFMLMNYWTLVESNNIARERGVTFHNFEKSDYANGTYFDKYMTGEFVPKSDRVKELFKDIFIPSAEDWAELRAKVQAVKTICLN
;
A
#
# COMPACT_ATOMS: atom_id res chain seq x y z
N ASP A 1 11.73 -21.71 22.62
CA ASP A 1 11.67 -21.64 24.09
C ASP A 1 11.10 -20.28 24.51
N GLU A 2 9.94 -20.29 25.16
CA GLU A 2 9.19 -19.09 25.61
C GLU A 2 10.02 -18.21 26.56
N LYS A 3 10.98 -18.77 27.25
CA LYS A 3 11.86 -18.03 28.18
C LYS A 3 12.90 -17.16 27.47
N VAL A 4 13.25 -17.50 26.24
CA VAL A 4 14.29 -16.79 25.46
C VAL A 4 13.70 -16.04 24.26
N ARG A 5 12.39 -16.14 24.03
CA ARG A 5 11.70 -15.42 22.95
C ARG A 5 11.73 -13.90 23.19
N VAL A 6 12.09 -13.14 22.18
CA VAL A 6 12.01 -11.68 22.21
C VAL A 6 10.54 -11.26 22.10
N LYS A 7 9.96 -10.74 23.19
CA LYS A 7 8.53 -10.40 23.29
C LYS A 7 8.23 -8.92 23.00
N THR A 8 9.25 -8.10 22.96
CA THR A 8 9.12 -6.63 22.85
C THR A 8 9.41 -6.11 21.44
N LEU A 9 9.78 -6.99 20.51
CA LEU A 9 10.07 -6.66 19.13
C LEU A 9 8.87 -7.00 18.25
N SER A 10 8.34 -6.00 17.53
CA SER A 10 7.34 -6.21 16.50
C SER A 10 8.00 -6.89 15.30
N LEU A 11 7.52 -8.08 14.97
CA LEU A 11 8.05 -8.87 13.86
C LEU A 11 7.09 -8.82 12.68
N GLY A 12 7.64 -8.68 11.48
CA GLY A 12 6.91 -8.83 10.22
C GLY A 12 7.56 -9.89 9.35
N VAL A 13 6.76 -10.62 8.59
CA VAL A 13 7.21 -11.58 7.58
C VAL A 13 6.59 -11.27 6.22
N VAL A 14 7.44 -11.22 5.21
CA VAL A 14 7.05 -11.08 3.82
C VAL A 14 6.81 -12.46 3.23
N VAL A 15 5.62 -12.67 2.67
CA VAL A 15 5.19 -13.98 2.19
C VAL A 15 4.79 -13.89 0.70
N PRO A 16 5.42 -14.70 -0.19
CA PRO A 16 5.05 -14.79 -1.60
C PRO A 16 3.86 -15.74 -1.80
N ASP A 17 3.14 -15.58 -2.91
CA ASP A 17 1.99 -16.44 -3.27
C ASP A 17 2.40 -17.92 -3.38
N LYS A 18 3.62 -18.20 -3.83
CA LYS A 18 4.18 -19.57 -3.92
C LYS A 18 4.19 -20.29 -2.58
N PHE A 19 4.41 -19.59 -1.47
CA PHE A 19 4.33 -20.20 -0.15
C PHE A 19 2.93 -20.75 0.13
N TYR A 20 1.88 -19.95 -0.13
CA TYR A 20 0.50 -20.39 0.09
C TYR A 20 0.08 -21.51 -0.86
N GLU A 21 0.57 -21.49 -2.10
CA GLU A 21 0.36 -22.58 -3.05
C GLU A 21 0.89 -23.91 -2.49
N LEU A 22 2.15 -23.93 -2.05
CA LEU A 22 2.80 -25.11 -1.49
C LEU A 22 2.17 -25.56 -0.17
N ALA A 23 1.83 -24.61 0.72
CA ALA A 23 1.17 -24.91 1.99
C ALA A 23 -0.22 -25.52 1.77
N ARG A 24 -1.02 -24.99 0.83
CA ARG A 24 -2.34 -25.55 0.48
C ARG A 24 -2.25 -26.97 -0.04
N LYS A 25 -1.25 -27.26 -0.86
CA LYS A 25 -0.98 -28.61 -1.39
C LYS A 25 -0.28 -29.53 -0.40
N ASN A 26 0.13 -29.02 0.77
CA ASN A 26 0.93 -29.73 1.79
C ASN A 26 2.26 -30.27 1.22
N GLU A 27 2.89 -29.47 0.36
CA GLU A 27 4.15 -29.80 -0.32
C GLU A 27 5.36 -29.30 0.49
N GLU A 28 6.52 -29.81 0.10
CA GLU A 28 7.81 -29.31 0.61
C GLU A 28 8.17 -28.01 -0.08
N MET A 29 8.81 -27.13 0.67
CA MET A 29 9.36 -25.89 0.15
C MET A 29 10.83 -25.73 0.54
N TYR A 30 11.52 -24.83 -0.16
CA TYR A 30 12.90 -24.50 0.13
C TYR A 30 13.02 -23.06 0.64
N LEU A 31 13.77 -22.92 1.71
CA LEU A 31 14.28 -21.63 2.18
C LEU A 31 15.66 -21.40 1.54
N PHE A 32 15.84 -20.28 0.91
CA PHE A 32 17.08 -19.95 0.18
C PHE A 32 17.99 -19.05 1.02
N SER A 33 19.30 -19.27 0.90
CA SER A 33 20.28 -18.36 1.49
C SER A 33 20.34 -17.05 0.69
N PRO A 34 19.97 -15.89 1.28
CA PRO A 34 19.99 -14.60 0.58
C PRO A 34 21.36 -14.31 -0.07
N TYR A 35 22.43 -14.56 0.66
CA TYR A 35 23.81 -14.36 0.16
C TYR A 35 24.13 -15.17 -1.10
N SER A 36 23.71 -16.46 -1.15
CA SER A 36 23.99 -17.27 -2.34
C SER A 36 23.15 -16.84 -3.55
N VAL A 37 21.91 -16.38 -3.31
CA VAL A 37 21.06 -15.83 -4.37
C VAL A 37 21.61 -14.52 -4.90
N GLU A 38 21.98 -13.60 -4.02
CA GLU A 38 22.57 -12.31 -4.42
C GLU A 38 23.87 -12.50 -5.21
N ARG A 39 24.75 -13.40 -4.79
CA ARG A 39 25.97 -13.71 -5.53
C ARG A 39 25.70 -14.30 -6.92
N GLU A 40 24.66 -15.12 -7.06
CA GLU A 40 24.33 -15.78 -8.32
C GLU A 40 23.61 -14.86 -9.31
N TYR A 41 22.70 -14.01 -8.82
CA TYR A 41 21.85 -13.16 -9.64
C TYR A 41 22.32 -11.70 -9.71
N GLY A 42 23.27 -11.28 -8.88
CA GLY A 42 23.79 -9.91 -8.86
C GLY A 42 22.82 -8.86 -8.33
N VAL A 43 21.72 -9.30 -7.68
CA VAL A 43 20.72 -8.41 -7.08
C VAL A 43 20.36 -8.90 -5.68
N PRO A 44 20.01 -8.01 -4.72
CA PRO A 44 19.58 -8.41 -3.38
C PRO A 44 18.41 -9.38 -3.44
N PHE A 45 18.36 -10.33 -2.51
CA PHE A 45 17.35 -11.39 -2.48
C PHE A 45 15.90 -10.87 -2.45
N ASN A 46 15.65 -9.77 -1.76
CA ASN A 46 14.34 -9.14 -1.67
C ASN A 46 13.86 -8.49 -2.98
N TYR A 47 14.73 -8.36 -3.99
CA TYR A 47 14.35 -7.96 -5.35
C TYR A 47 13.97 -9.13 -6.26
N ILE A 48 14.27 -10.37 -5.84
CA ILE A 48 13.86 -11.55 -6.59
C ILE A 48 12.35 -11.78 -6.41
N ASP A 49 11.64 -11.99 -7.50
CA ASP A 49 10.28 -12.52 -7.46
C ASP A 49 10.34 -14.02 -7.15
N ILE A 50 10.02 -14.37 -5.90
CA ILE A 50 10.11 -15.76 -5.44
C ILE A 50 9.03 -16.62 -6.11
N THR A 51 7.86 -16.09 -6.36
CA THR A 51 6.77 -16.85 -7.00
C THR A 51 7.14 -17.21 -8.44
N GLU A 52 7.67 -16.28 -9.20
CA GLU A 52 8.09 -16.54 -10.59
C GLU A 52 9.36 -17.39 -10.68
N LYS A 53 10.33 -17.15 -9.80
CA LYS A 53 11.68 -17.74 -9.87
C LYS A 53 11.84 -19.00 -9.02
N TYR A 54 10.81 -19.45 -8.33
CA TYR A 54 10.93 -20.53 -7.33
C TYR A 54 11.59 -21.79 -7.90
N ASP A 55 11.09 -22.31 -9.01
CA ASP A 55 11.56 -23.56 -9.60
C ASP A 55 13.01 -23.43 -10.14
N GLU A 56 13.36 -22.26 -10.68
CA GLU A 56 14.72 -21.93 -11.11
C GLU A 56 15.69 -21.90 -9.91
N LEU A 57 15.29 -21.23 -8.80
CA LEU A 57 16.07 -21.20 -7.56
C LEU A 57 16.26 -22.58 -6.95
N VAL A 58 15.23 -23.42 -6.99
CA VAL A 58 15.31 -24.82 -6.52
C VAL A 58 16.25 -25.65 -7.38
N ALA A 59 16.22 -25.50 -8.69
CA ALA A 59 17.07 -26.26 -9.62
C ALA A 59 18.54 -25.81 -9.59
N ASN A 60 18.83 -24.58 -9.19
CA ASN A 60 20.19 -24.05 -9.25
C ASN A 60 21.09 -24.66 -8.15
N PRO A 61 22.16 -25.39 -8.50
CA PRO A 61 23.04 -26.06 -7.53
C PRO A 61 23.93 -25.08 -6.73
N ASN A 62 24.12 -23.85 -7.22
CA ASN A 62 24.98 -22.84 -6.58
C ASN A 62 24.23 -22.14 -5.42
N ILE A 63 22.91 -22.30 -5.32
CA ILE A 63 22.10 -21.69 -4.27
C ILE A 63 21.98 -22.65 -3.09
N ARG A 64 22.48 -22.20 -1.93
CA ARG A 64 22.32 -22.93 -0.68
C ARG A 64 20.87 -22.79 -0.21
N LYS A 65 20.25 -23.94 0.08
CA LYS A 65 18.84 -24.02 0.43
C LYS A 65 18.57 -25.06 1.50
N THR A 66 17.53 -24.85 2.29
CA THR A 66 17.06 -25.78 3.33
C THR A 66 15.63 -26.17 3.04
N LYS A 67 15.33 -27.44 3.09
CA LYS A 67 14.02 -28.02 2.83
C LYS A 67 13.18 -28.05 4.09
N ILE A 68 11.93 -27.62 3.98
CA ILE A 68 10.93 -27.67 5.06
C ILE A 68 9.56 -28.04 4.48
N LYS A 69 8.60 -28.35 5.34
CA LYS A 69 7.19 -28.44 4.92
C LYS A 69 6.52 -27.08 4.99
N ALA A 70 5.92 -26.64 3.90
CA ALA A 70 5.28 -25.34 3.81
C ALA A 70 4.13 -25.19 4.83
N ARG A 71 3.28 -26.22 4.97
CA ARG A 71 2.16 -26.23 5.92
C ARG A 71 2.60 -26.19 7.38
N ASP A 72 3.72 -26.81 7.72
CA ASP A 72 4.24 -26.77 9.08
C ASP A 72 4.67 -25.35 9.45
N LEU A 73 5.32 -24.64 8.51
CA LEU A 73 5.67 -23.23 8.70
C LEU A 73 4.42 -22.34 8.82
N GLU A 74 3.40 -22.52 7.96
CA GLU A 74 2.12 -21.80 8.05
C GLU A 74 1.44 -22.01 9.39
N THR A 75 1.42 -23.26 9.87
CA THR A 75 0.84 -23.61 11.16
C THR A 75 1.58 -22.95 12.31
N GLU A 76 2.91 -22.90 12.26
CA GLU A 76 3.71 -22.26 13.29
C GLU A 76 3.52 -20.75 13.32
N ILE A 77 3.49 -20.10 12.14
CA ILE A 77 3.16 -18.66 12.02
C ILE A 77 1.79 -18.38 12.65
N SER A 78 0.77 -19.19 12.31
CA SER A 78 -0.60 -19.02 12.84
C SER A 78 -0.68 -19.18 14.36
N LYS A 79 0.06 -20.14 14.94
CA LYS A 79 0.15 -20.31 16.40
C LYS A 79 0.78 -19.09 17.06
N LEU A 80 1.90 -18.62 16.52
CA LEU A 80 2.57 -17.42 17.05
C LEU A 80 1.68 -16.19 16.99
N GLN A 81 0.92 -16.02 15.91
CA GLN A 81 -0.06 -14.93 15.77
C GLN A 81 -1.18 -15.04 16.82
N GLN A 82 -1.69 -16.24 17.06
CA GLN A 82 -2.70 -16.45 18.11
C GLN A 82 -2.18 -16.14 19.51
N GLU A 83 -0.92 -16.49 19.80
CA GLU A 83 -0.31 -16.28 21.11
C GLU A 83 0.11 -14.82 21.38
N SER A 84 0.56 -14.11 20.35
CA SER A 84 1.25 -12.81 20.53
C SER A 84 0.79 -11.71 19.59
N GLY A 85 -0.03 -12.00 18.57
CA GLY A 85 -0.34 -11.09 17.47
C GLY A 85 0.78 -10.94 16.43
N TYR A 86 1.92 -11.58 16.62
CA TYR A 86 3.08 -11.52 15.72
C TYR A 86 3.43 -12.90 15.14
N PRO A 87 4.10 -12.95 13.98
CA PRO A 87 4.48 -11.85 13.10
C PRO A 87 3.30 -11.23 12.35
N TYR A 88 3.39 -9.97 11.96
CA TYR A 88 2.54 -9.43 10.91
C TYR A 88 2.91 -10.06 9.57
N VAL A 89 1.93 -10.29 8.71
CA VAL A 89 2.14 -10.93 7.41
C VAL A 89 1.91 -9.92 6.30
N VAL A 90 2.91 -9.76 5.44
CA VAL A 90 2.82 -8.92 4.23
C VAL A 90 2.77 -9.84 3.00
N ASN A 91 1.62 -9.86 2.32
CA ASN A 91 1.43 -10.60 1.07
C ASN A 91 2.07 -9.83 -0.07
N ILE A 92 3.37 -10.05 -0.28
CA ILE A 92 4.20 -9.17 -1.11
C ILE A 92 3.81 -9.16 -2.58
N ASP A 93 3.39 -10.29 -3.13
CA ASP A 93 2.99 -10.35 -4.54
C ASP A 93 1.67 -9.59 -4.76
N THR A 94 0.73 -9.70 -3.82
CA THR A 94 -0.51 -8.92 -3.82
C THR A 94 -0.23 -7.43 -3.71
N ALA A 95 0.68 -7.03 -2.80
CA ALA A 95 1.08 -5.64 -2.63
C ALA A 95 1.69 -5.07 -3.91
N ASN A 96 2.62 -5.79 -4.53
CA ASN A 96 3.28 -5.34 -5.76
C ASN A 96 2.34 -5.34 -6.99
N ARG A 97 1.40 -6.29 -7.09
CA ARG A 97 0.38 -6.27 -8.16
C ARG A 97 -0.57 -5.07 -8.05
N ALA A 98 -0.81 -4.60 -6.83
CA ALA A 98 -1.69 -3.45 -6.58
C ALA A 98 -0.95 -2.11 -6.55
N ASN A 99 0.39 -2.12 -6.64
CA ASN A 99 1.22 -0.93 -6.56
C ASN A 99 1.08 -0.08 -7.84
N PRO A 100 0.55 1.15 -7.76
CA PRO A 100 0.36 2.00 -8.93
C PRO A 100 1.58 2.86 -9.29
N VAL A 101 2.67 2.77 -8.53
CA VAL A 101 3.89 3.57 -8.75
C VAL A 101 5.07 2.70 -9.18
N ASP A 102 6.02 3.29 -9.89
CA ASP A 102 7.23 2.59 -10.35
C ASP A 102 8.11 2.16 -9.18
N GLY A 103 8.62 0.94 -9.24
CA GLY A 103 9.49 0.35 -8.23
C GLY A 103 8.86 -0.80 -7.47
N LYS A 104 9.56 -1.30 -6.46
CA LYS A 104 9.17 -2.50 -5.71
C LYS A 104 8.89 -2.18 -4.25
N ILE A 105 7.77 -2.69 -3.75
CA ILE A 105 7.49 -2.78 -2.31
C ILE A 105 8.24 -4.01 -1.80
N ILE A 106 9.12 -3.80 -0.81
CA ILE A 106 9.99 -4.86 -0.26
C ILE A 106 9.48 -5.31 1.11
N MET A 107 9.02 -4.36 1.90
CA MET A 107 8.51 -4.55 3.27
C MET A 107 7.48 -3.46 3.58
N SER A 108 6.99 -3.44 4.81
CA SER A 108 6.10 -2.42 5.34
C SER A 108 6.74 -1.71 6.55
N ASN A 109 5.99 -0.81 7.18
CA ASN A 109 6.36 -0.14 8.43
C ASN A 109 6.08 -1.04 9.67
N LEU A 110 6.31 -0.48 10.86
CA LEU A 110 6.13 -1.17 12.14
C LEU A 110 4.73 -1.81 12.31
N CYS A 111 3.68 -1.10 11.93
CA CYS A 111 2.28 -1.59 12.06
C CYS A 111 1.76 -2.30 10.79
N SER A 112 2.57 -2.40 9.75
CA SER A 112 2.29 -3.09 8.46
C SER A 112 1.14 -2.49 7.64
N GLU A 113 0.76 -1.22 7.87
CA GLU A 113 -0.29 -0.53 7.13
C GLU A 113 0.23 0.30 5.95
N ILE A 114 1.54 0.56 5.86
CA ILE A 114 2.13 1.39 4.81
C ILE A 114 2.87 0.52 3.80
N LEU A 115 2.42 0.57 2.57
CA LEU A 115 3.02 -0.13 1.43
C LEU A 115 3.55 0.92 0.44
N GLN A 116 4.84 1.22 0.54
CA GLN A 116 5.56 2.17 -0.31
C GLN A 116 6.71 1.49 -1.01
N VAL A 117 7.07 2.00 -2.18
CA VAL A 117 8.29 1.59 -2.89
C VAL A 117 9.51 1.95 -2.05
N GLN A 118 10.43 1.02 -1.94
CA GLN A 118 11.65 1.15 -1.14
C GLN A 118 12.87 0.81 -1.99
N GLU A 119 13.96 1.56 -1.74
CA GLU A 119 15.27 1.25 -2.29
C GLU A 119 16.26 1.03 -1.16
N PRO A 120 17.08 -0.05 -1.20
CA PRO A 120 18.09 -0.27 -0.17
C PRO A 120 19.22 0.74 -0.29
N SER A 121 19.77 1.09 0.87
CA SER A 121 20.98 1.88 0.95
C SER A 121 22.20 1.03 0.61
N LEU A 122 23.20 1.63 -0.02
CA LEU A 122 24.55 1.08 -0.14
C LEU A 122 25.47 1.85 0.82
N ILE A 123 26.15 1.13 1.70
CA ILE A 123 27.08 1.69 2.67
C ILE A 123 28.48 1.08 2.47
N ASN A 124 29.51 1.87 2.76
CA ASN A 124 30.90 1.40 2.76
C ASN A 124 31.28 0.77 4.12
N ASP A 125 32.50 0.27 4.23
CA ASP A 125 33.03 -0.35 5.45
C ASP A 125 33.13 0.65 6.62
N ALA A 126 33.14 1.96 6.35
CA ALA A 126 33.13 3.03 7.35
C ALA A 126 31.69 3.42 7.77
N GLN A 127 30.67 2.68 7.30
CA GLN A 127 29.25 2.95 7.55
C GLN A 127 28.74 4.28 6.96
N GLU A 128 29.40 4.80 5.93
CA GLU A 128 28.94 5.97 5.20
C GLU A 128 28.08 5.56 4.01
N PHE A 129 27.06 6.38 3.68
CA PHE A 129 26.23 6.12 2.51
C PHE A 129 27.00 6.35 1.21
N ILE A 130 27.20 5.29 0.40
CA ILE A 130 27.57 5.37 -1.01
C ILE A 130 26.34 5.78 -1.82
N LYS A 131 25.19 5.15 -1.54
CA LYS A 131 23.86 5.51 -2.05
C LYS A 131 22.90 5.50 -0.90
N MET A 132 22.21 6.61 -0.69
CA MET A 132 21.11 6.66 0.28
C MET A 132 19.87 6.03 -0.35
N GLY A 133 19.32 5.03 0.32
CA GLY A 133 18.05 4.40 -0.06
C GLY A 133 16.84 5.20 0.41
N THR A 134 15.67 4.59 0.28
CA THR A 134 14.40 5.16 0.72
C THR A 134 13.70 4.19 1.66
N ASP A 135 13.35 4.68 2.85
CA ASP A 135 12.54 3.95 3.80
C ASP A 135 11.13 4.56 3.88
N VAL A 136 10.21 3.78 4.46
CA VAL A 136 8.79 4.14 4.59
C VAL A 136 8.62 5.33 5.54
N SER A 137 7.89 6.36 5.12
CA SER A 137 7.39 7.43 5.97
C SER A 137 5.89 7.25 6.27
N CYS A 138 5.45 7.67 7.47
CA CYS A 138 4.12 7.39 7.99
C CYS A 138 3.35 8.69 8.29
N ASN A 139 2.95 9.41 7.23
CA ASN A 139 2.14 10.63 7.34
C ASN A 139 0.66 10.25 7.27
N LEU A 140 -0.01 10.13 8.42
CA LEU A 140 -1.36 9.57 8.51
C LEU A 140 -2.39 10.60 8.96
N GLY A 141 -3.60 10.47 8.41
CA GLY A 141 -4.80 11.16 8.85
C GLY A 141 -6.02 10.27 8.72
N SER A 142 -7.06 10.52 9.52
CA SER A 142 -8.31 9.76 9.46
C SER A 142 -9.51 10.69 9.47
N THR A 143 -10.48 10.40 8.63
CA THR A 143 -11.80 11.01 8.64
C THR A 143 -12.75 10.22 9.56
N ASN A 144 -13.72 10.89 10.15
CA ASN A 144 -14.80 10.20 10.87
C ASN A 144 -15.98 10.00 9.93
N VAL A 145 -16.36 8.74 9.66
CA VAL A 145 -17.42 8.38 8.69
C VAL A 145 -18.75 9.04 9.03
N VAL A 146 -19.13 9.07 10.32
CA VAL A 146 -20.40 9.71 10.77
C VAL A 146 -20.41 11.18 10.41
N ASN A 147 -19.32 11.89 10.71
CA ASN A 147 -19.21 13.33 10.41
C ASN A 147 -19.12 13.60 8.90
N MET A 148 -18.41 12.74 8.16
CA MET A 148 -18.29 12.88 6.72
C MET A 148 -19.63 12.72 6.01
N MET A 149 -20.43 11.72 6.41
CA MET A 149 -21.74 11.46 5.81
C MET A 149 -22.80 12.52 6.15
N THR A 150 -22.54 13.34 7.18
CA THR A 150 -23.38 14.48 7.57
C THR A 150 -22.75 15.84 7.16
N SER A 151 -21.60 15.83 6.52
CA SER A 151 -20.93 17.04 6.05
C SER A 151 -21.70 17.68 4.90
N PRO A 152 -21.87 19.00 4.89
CA PRO A 152 -22.50 19.70 3.78
C PRO A 152 -21.68 19.63 2.48
N ASP A 153 -20.39 19.32 2.56
CA ASP A 153 -19.50 19.16 1.41
C ASP A 153 -18.44 18.12 1.71
N PHE A 154 -18.74 16.87 1.33
CA PHE A 154 -17.85 15.72 1.47
C PHE A 154 -16.51 15.96 0.76
N GLY A 155 -16.57 16.43 -0.49
CA GLY A 155 -15.38 16.63 -1.32
C GLY A 155 -14.45 17.70 -0.76
N ARG A 156 -15.00 18.80 -0.24
CA ARG A 156 -14.20 19.85 0.40
C ARG A 156 -13.46 19.34 1.64
N SER A 157 -14.13 18.50 2.43
CA SER A 157 -13.55 17.92 3.63
C SER A 157 -12.34 17.03 3.28
N ILE A 158 -12.46 16.16 2.28
CA ILE A 158 -11.34 15.32 1.81
C ILE A 158 -10.21 16.19 1.25
N ARG A 159 -10.51 17.15 0.40
CA ARG A 159 -9.50 18.06 -0.19
C ARG A 159 -8.73 18.83 0.89
N ALA A 160 -9.40 19.30 1.94
CA ALA A 160 -8.74 19.96 3.07
C ALA A 160 -7.78 19.01 3.81
N MET A 161 -8.17 17.74 4.01
CA MET A 161 -7.30 16.73 4.62
C MET A 161 -6.08 16.43 3.76
N VAL A 162 -6.24 16.35 2.43
CA VAL A 162 -5.11 16.16 1.50
C VAL A 162 -4.09 17.30 1.63
N ARG A 163 -4.55 18.55 1.66
CA ARG A 163 -3.66 19.71 1.86
C ARG A 163 -2.98 19.69 3.23
N ALA A 164 -3.71 19.33 4.28
CA ALA A 164 -3.14 19.21 5.62
C ALA A 164 -2.05 18.11 5.68
N LEU A 165 -2.29 16.96 5.10
CA LEU A 165 -1.30 15.86 5.04
C LEU A 165 -0.11 16.20 4.14
N THR A 166 -0.33 16.90 3.04
CA THR A 166 0.75 17.41 2.19
C THR A 166 1.63 18.40 2.99
N PHE A 167 1.02 19.28 3.78
CA PHE A 167 1.77 20.19 4.66
C PHE A 167 2.59 19.43 5.72
N VAL A 168 2.03 18.37 6.31
CA VAL A 168 2.77 17.50 7.25
C VAL A 168 3.97 16.87 6.57
N THR A 169 3.79 16.31 5.36
CA THR A 169 4.86 15.71 4.56
C THR A 169 5.98 16.72 4.27
N ASP A 170 5.62 17.92 3.82
CA ASP A 170 6.58 19.01 3.50
C ASP A 170 7.32 19.51 4.73
N SER A 171 6.65 19.56 5.89
CA SER A 171 7.20 20.09 7.14
C SER A 171 7.98 19.05 7.94
N SER A 172 7.91 17.79 7.57
CA SER A 172 8.61 16.72 8.27
C SER A 172 10.07 16.64 7.86
N HIS A 173 10.97 16.80 8.84
CA HIS A 173 12.43 16.67 8.68
C HIS A 173 12.96 15.66 9.69
N ILE A 174 13.24 14.46 9.22
CA ILE A 174 13.63 13.32 10.08
C ILE A 174 15.14 13.14 10.01
N VAL A 175 15.88 14.11 10.57
CA VAL A 175 17.35 14.14 10.53
C VAL A 175 18.01 12.92 11.17
N ALA A 176 17.38 12.34 12.20
CA ALA A 176 17.93 11.18 12.92
C ALA A 176 17.87 9.87 12.07
N VAL A 177 17.00 9.81 11.04
CA VAL A 177 16.89 8.67 10.15
C VAL A 177 16.82 9.18 8.70
N PRO A 178 17.99 9.45 8.10
CA PRO A 178 18.07 10.14 6.80
C PRO A 178 17.41 9.39 5.64
N THR A 179 17.33 8.07 5.70
CA THR A 179 16.64 7.25 4.68
C THR A 179 15.13 7.43 4.69
N ILE A 180 14.51 7.66 5.86
CA ILE A 180 13.09 8.01 5.96
C ILE A 180 12.87 9.44 5.45
N ASP A 181 13.72 10.39 5.81
CA ASP A 181 13.66 11.78 5.34
C ASP A 181 13.77 11.84 3.80
N HIS A 182 14.69 11.05 3.23
CA HIS A 182 14.89 10.93 1.79
C HIS A 182 13.65 10.31 1.11
N GLY A 183 13.12 9.20 1.63
CA GLY A 183 11.91 8.56 1.12
C GLY A 183 10.69 9.48 1.18
N ASN A 184 10.51 10.20 2.29
CA ASN A 184 9.44 11.17 2.45
C ASN A 184 9.50 12.30 1.40
N LYS A 185 10.70 12.85 1.15
CA LYS A 185 10.90 13.91 0.15
C LYS A 185 10.66 13.45 -1.29
N LEU A 186 11.00 12.22 -1.62
CA LEU A 186 10.80 11.70 -2.98
C LEU A 186 9.36 11.27 -3.24
N ALA A 187 8.77 10.55 -2.31
CA ALA A 187 7.44 9.96 -2.49
C ALA A 187 6.30 10.96 -2.23
N HIS A 188 6.49 11.92 -1.32
CA HIS A 188 5.41 12.82 -0.84
C HIS A 188 4.13 12.07 -0.45
N SER A 189 4.28 10.83 0.03
CA SER A 189 3.15 9.95 0.30
C SER A 189 2.52 10.21 1.65
N PHE A 190 1.22 9.99 1.72
CA PHE A 190 0.44 10.02 2.94
C PHE A 190 -0.64 8.95 2.92
N GLY A 191 -1.12 8.57 4.10
CA GLY A 191 -2.25 7.67 4.29
C GLY A 191 -3.47 8.43 4.81
N LEU A 192 -4.56 8.43 4.04
CA LEU A 192 -5.84 8.99 4.47
C LEU A 192 -6.83 7.86 4.72
N GLY A 193 -7.10 7.58 5.99
CA GLY A 193 -7.99 6.54 6.43
C GLY A 193 -9.37 7.06 6.89
N ALA A 194 -10.16 6.14 7.45
CA ALA A 194 -11.46 6.43 8.03
C ALA A 194 -11.65 5.69 9.36
N MET A 195 -12.32 6.34 10.30
CA MET A 195 -12.74 5.75 11.58
C MET A 195 -14.25 5.83 11.72
N GLY A 196 -14.81 4.97 12.57
CA GLY A 196 -16.25 5.00 12.89
C GLY A 196 -17.14 4.37 11.82
N LEU A 197 -16.59 3.55 10.90
CA LEU A 197 -17.39 2.84 9.88
C LEU A 197 -18.46 1.96 10.56
N HIS A 198 -18.08 1.11 11.51
CA HIS A 198 -19.02 0.28 12.26
C HIS A 198 -20.09 1.12 12.97
N SER A 199 -19.69 2.22 13.62
CA SER A 199 -20.62 3.10 14.31
C SER A 199 -21.65 3.71 13.35
N TYR A 200 -21.22 4.14 12.16
CA TYR A 200 -22.14 4.65 11.15
C TYR A 200 -23.10 3.57 10.64
N LEU A 201 -22.59 2.38 10.30
CA LEU A 201 -23.43 1.26 9.85
C LEU A 201 -24.45 0.87 10.92
N ALA A 202 -24.06 0.82 12.20
CA ALA A 202 -24.95 0.54 13.32
C ALA A 202 -26.04 1.61 13.46
N GLN A 203 -25.70 2.91 13.34
CA GLN A 203 -26.68 4.00 13.33
C GLN A 203 -27.69 3.88 12.18
N GLN A 204 -27.23 3.37 11.05
CA GLN A 204 -28.07 3.13 9.88
C GLN A 204 -28.79 1.77 9.92
N LEU A 205 -28.63 0.98 10.99
CA LEU A 205 -29.19 -0.38 11.13
C LEU A 205 -28.76 -1.32 9.98
N ILE A 206 -27.51 -1.17 9.53
CA ILE A 206 -26.86 -2.03 8.53
C ILE A 206 -25.93 -2.99 9.25
N GLU A 207 -26.12 -4.28 9.04
CA GLU A 207 -25.27 -5.32 9.62
C GLU A 207 -23.87 -5.25 9.01
N TYR A 208 -22.84 -5.25 9.88
CA TYR A 208 -21.44 -5.26 9.45
C TYR A 208 -21.10 -6.57 8.71
N GLY A 209 -20.54 -6.46 7.51
CA GLY A 209 -20.26 -7.60 6.64
C GLY A 209 -21.43 -8.02 5.72
N SER A 210 -22.59 -7.37 5.84
CA SER A 210 -23.71 -7.58 4.90
C SER A 210 -23.36 -7.04 3.50
N PRO A 211 -24.07 -7.48 2.44
CA PRO A 211 -23.89 -6.92 1.09
C PRO A 211 -24.06 -5.40 1.06
N GLU A 212 -25.00 -4.84 1.79
CA GLU A 212 -25.22 -3.38 1.88
C GLU A 212 -24.04 -2.67 2.55
N SER A 213 -23.47 -3.26 3.60
CA SER A 213 -22.28 -2.69 4.27
C SER A 213 -21.06 -2.69 3.36
N VAL A 214 -20.87 -3.75 2.58
CA VAL A 214 -19.78 -3.85 1.59
C VAL A 214 -19.97 -2.83 0.48
N GLU A 215 -21.19 -2.70 -0.03
CA GLU A 215 -21.55 -1.71 -1.05
C GLU A 215 -21.30 -0.28 -0.55
N PHE A 216 -21.83 0.07 0.63
CA PHE A 216 -21.58 1.36 1.27
C PHE A 216 -20.10 1.67 1.39
N THR A 217 -19.33 0.72 1.93
CA THR A 217 -17.89 0.87 2.16
C THR A 217 -17.14 1.10 0.85
N SER A 218 -17.46 0.32 -0.19
CA SER A 218 -16.83 0.45 -1.50
C SER A 218 -17.04 1.84 -2.11
N ILE A 219 -18.27 2.37 -2.01
CA ILE A 219 -18.60 3.71 -2.54
C ILE A 219 -17.95 4.80 -1.68
N TYR A 220 -17.96 4.68 -0.36
CA TYR A 220 -17.34 5.65 0.52
C TYR A 220 -15.86 5.81 0.23
N PHE A 221 -15.11 4.71 0.14
CA PHE A 221 -13.68 4.76 -0.14
C PHE A 221 -13.37 5.13 -1.59
N MET A 222 -14.23 4.80 -2.55
CA MET A 222 -14.13 5.32 -3.91
C MET A 222 -14.25 6.85 -3.94
N LEU A 223 -15.19 7.42 -3.19
CA LEU A 223 -15.35 8.89 -3.07
C LEU A 223 -14.14 9.55 -2.41
N MET A 224 -13.61 8.96 -1.33
CA MET A 224 -12.38 9.44 -0.72
C MET A 224 -11.24 9.46 -1.73
N ASN A 225 -11.06 8.37 -2.49
CA ASN A 225 -10.03 8.26 -3.50
C ASN A 225 -10.20 9.29 -4.63
N TYR A 226 -11.42 9.47 -5.14
CA TYR A 226 -11.71 10.47 -6.18
C TYR A 226 -11.27 11.88 -5.74
N TRP A 227 -11.75 12.34 -4.58
CA TRP A 227 -11.43 13.68 -4.09
C TRP A 227 -9.97 13.84 -3.67
N THR A 228 -9.33 12.77 -3.23
CA THR A 228 -7.88 12.74 -2.96
C THR A 228 -7.10 12.97 -4.25
N LEU A 229 -7.44 12.28 -5.33
CA LEU A 229 -6.78 12.44 -6.63
C LEU A 229 -7.05 13.80 -7.25
N VAL A 230 -8.28 14.33 -7.14
CA VAL A 230 -8.61 15.69 -7.57
C VAL A 230 -7.69 16.71 -6.90
N GLU A 231 -7.54 16.63 -5.58
CA GLU A 231 -6.74 17.61 -4.85
C GLU A 231 -5.24 17.40 -5.02
N SER A 232 -4.78 16.16 -5.07
CA SER A 232 -3.37 15.84 -5.40
C SER A 232 -2.98 16.41 -6.77
N ASN A 233 -3.85 16.25 -7.76
CA ASN A 233 -3.65 16.85 -9.09
C ASN A 233 -3.61 18.39 -9.05
N ASN A 234 -4.50 19.02 -8.27
CA ASN A 234 -4.49 20.49 -8.09
C ASN A 234 -3.17 20.97 -7.48
N ILE A 235 -2.71 20.31 -6.41
CA ILE A 235 -1.44 20.65 -5.73
C ILE A 235 -0.26 20.48 -6.70
N ALA A 236 -0.20 19.39 -7.46
CA ALA A 236 0.86 19.16 -8.42
C ALA A 236 0.90 20.26 -9.50
N ARG A 237 -0.26 20.69 -9.99
CA ARG A 237 -0.37 21.80 -10.96
C ARG A 237 0.00 23.13 -10.37
N GLU A 238 -0.43 23.44 -9.14
CA GLU A 238 -0.10 24.68 -8.42
C GLU A 238 1.41 24.81 -8.19
N ARG A 239 2.07 23.69 -7.88
CA ARG A 239 3.49 23.63 -7.55
C ARG A 239 4.41 23.41 -8.76
N GLY A 240 3.88 22.91 -9.87
CA GLY A 240 4.65 22.49 -11.05
C GLY A 240 5.56 21.30 -10.80
N VAL A 241 5.23 20.44 -9.84
CA VAL A 241 6.03 19.25 -9.48
C VAL A 241 5.15 18.04 -9.21
N THR A 242 5.69 16.85 -9.44
CA THR A 242 5.08 15.56 -9.12
C THR A 242 5.97 14.78 -8.15
N PHE A 243 5.49 13.65 -7.64
CA PHE A 243 6.34 12.71 -6.91
C PHE A 243 7.35 12.03 -7.85
N HIS A 244 8.41 11.48 -7.27
CA HIS A 244 9.49 10.83 -8.01
C HIS A 244 8.98 9.67 -8.89
N ASN A 245 9.42 9.62 -10.15
CA ASN A 245 8.99 8.62 -11.15
C ASN A 245 7.49 8.63 -11.49
N PHE A 246 6.80 9.73 -11.26
CA PHE A 246 5.37 9.86 -11.62
C PHE A 246 5.09 9.42 -13.07
N GLU A 247 5.96 9.79 -14.00
CA GLU A 247 5.80 9.51 -15.44
C GLU A 247 5.76 8.01 -15.80
N LYS A 248 6.24 7.15 -14.89
CA LYS A 248 6.21 5.68 -15.05
C LYS A 248 5.03 5.02 -14.29
N SER A 249 4.26 5.81 -13.55
CA SER A 249 3.15 5.31 -12.73
C SER A 249 1.90 5.01 -13.54
N ASP A 250 1.01 4.20 -12.96
CA ASP A 250 -0.32 3.92 -13.49
C ASP A 250 -1.23 5.18 -13.47
N TYR A 251 -0.89 6.16 -12.67
CA TYR A 251 -1.54 7.47 -12.72
C TYR A 251 -1.21 8.21 -14.01
N ALA A 252 0.07 8.26 -14.40
CA ALA A 252 0.53 8.97 -15.59
C ALA A 252 0.14 8.27 -16.89
N ASN A 253 0.12 6.92 -16.93
CA ASN A 253 -0.34 6.17 -18.10
C ASN A 253 -1.87 6.03 -18.14
N GLY A 254 -2.55 6.26 -17.03
CA GLY A 254 -4.00 6.29 -16.91
C GLY A 254 -4.66 4.95 -16.57
N THR A 255 -3.93 3.85 -16.47
CA THR A 255 -4.49 2.52 -16.18
C THR A 255 -5.10 2.42 -14.79
N TYR A 256 -4.62 3.21 -13.83
CA TYR A 256 -5.20 3.29 -12.48
C TYR A 256 -6.70 3.58 -12.48
N PHE A 257 -7.18 4.35 -13.46
CA PHE A 257 -8.57 4.83 -13.51
C PHE A 257 -9.54 3.84 -14.14
N ASP A 258 -9.04 2.83 -14.88
CA ASP A 258 -9.87 1.92 -15.67
C ASP A 258 -10.98 1.24 -14.85
N LYS A 259 -10.65 0.78 -13.64
CA LYS A 259 -11.59 0.11 -12.73
C LYS A 259 -12.77 0.99 -12.29
N TYR A 260 -12.60 2.31 -12.27
CA TYR A 260 -13.64 3.25 -11.85
C TYR A 260 -14.57 3.66 -12.98
N MET A 261 -14.21 3.38 -14.22
CA MET A 261 -15.03 3.66 -15.41
C MET A 261 -15.94 2.48 -15.80
N THR A 262 -15.89 1.36 -15.05
CA THR A 262 -16.70 0.16 -15.33
C THR A 262 -18.16 0.27 -14.90
N GLY A 263 -18.52 1.28 -14.09
CA GLY A 263 -19.84 1.41 -13.50
C GLY A 263 -20.09 0.51 -12.28
N GLU A 264 -19.05 -0.11 -11.73
CA GLU A 264 -19.17 -0.97 -10.54
C GLU A 264 -19.37 -0.18 -9.25
N PHE A 265 -18.77 1.01 -9.17
CA PHE A 265 -18.74 1.86 -7.98
C PHE A 265 -19.92 2.85 -7.93
N VAL A 266 -21.15 2.34 -8.11
CA VAL A 266 -22.37 3.12 -8.00
C VAL A 266 -23.32 2.46 -6.99
N PRO A 267 -24.15 3.24 -6.23
CA PRO A 267 -25.15 2.68 -5.35
C PRO A 267 -26.16 1.83 -6.12
N LYS A 268 -26.35 0.58 -5.70
CA LYS A 268 -27.27 -0.38 -6.34
C LYS A 268 -28.51 -0.63 -5.48
N SER A 269 -28.31 -0.88 -4.18
CA SER A 269 -29.42 -1.08 -3.25
C SER A 269 -30.11 0.26 -2.93
N ASP A 270 -31.43 0.20 -2.71
CA ASP A 270 -32.20 1.41 -2.39
C ASP A 270 -31.77 2.04 -1.08
N ARG A 271 -31.32 1.21 -0.15
CA ARG A 271 -30.79 1.68 1.13
C ARG A 271 -29.52 2.51 0.94
N VAL A 272 -28.55 2.01 0.17
CA VAL A 272 -27.29 2.72 -0.08
C VAL A 272 -27.52 3.95 -0.95
N LYS A 273 -28.43 3.89 -1.95
CA LYS A 273 -28.85 5.08 -2.73
C LYS A 273 -29.34 6.21 -1.82
N GLU A 274 -30.18 5.88 -0.83
CA GLU A 274 -30.71 6.88 0.11
C GLU A 274 -29.60 7.50 0.96
N LEU A 275 -28.59 6.73 1.39
CA LEU A 275 -27.47 7.25 2.16
C LEU A 275 -26.60 8.24 1.40
N PHE A 276 -26.47 8.08 0.10
CA PHE A 276 -25.64 8.93 -0.76
C PHE A 276 -26.44 9.94 -1.61
N LYS A 277 -27.76 10.09 -1.41
CA LYS A 277 -28.63 10.91 -2.26
C LYS A 277 -28.19 12.38 -2.41
N ASP A 278 -27.61 12.93 -1.34
CA ASP A 278 -27.15 14.33 -1.29
C ASP A 278 -25.64 14.47 -1.48
N ILE A 279 -24.93 13.36 -1.78
CA ILE A 279 -23.49 13.33 -1.98
C ILE A 279 -23.21 13.11 -3.48
N PHE A 280 -22.34 13.94 -4.04
CA PHE A 280 -21.90 13.79 -5.42
C PHE A 280 -21.15 12.46 -5.59
N ILE A 281 -21.62 11.63 -6.52
CA ILE A 281 -20.98 10.38 -6.93
C ILE A 281 -20.43 10.57 -8.33
N PRO A 282 -19.11 10.45 -8.54
CA PRO A 282 -18.53 10.64 -9.86
C PRO A 282 -19.00 9.57 -10.85
N SER A 283 -19.41 10.01 -12.02
CA SER A 283 -19.74 9.16 -13.16
C SER A 283 -18.50 8.62 -13.87
N ALA A 284 -18.66 7.73 -14.83
CA ALA A 284 -17.55 7.28 -15.67
C ALA A 284 -16.90 8.44 -16.45
N GLU A 285 -17.69 9.44 -16.84
CA GLU A 285 -17.24 10.65 -17.51
C GLU A 285 -16.39 11.53 -16.57
N ASP A 286 -16.82 11.69 -15.32
CA ASP A 286 -16.04 12.44 -14.31
C ASP A 286 -14.68 11.77 -14.04
N TRP A 287 -14.64 10.45 -13.98
CA TRP A 287 -13.40 9.69 -13.86
C TRP A 287 -12.50 9.82 -15.10
N ALA A 288 -13.09 9.80 -16.29
CA ALA A 288 -12.35 10.02 -17.54
C ALA A 288 -11.77 11.44 -17.62
N GLU A 289 -12.53 12.44 -17.18
CA GLU A 289 -12.04 13.83 -17.10
C GLU A 289 -10.88 13.96 -16.09
N LEU A 290 -11.02 13.35 -14.91
CA LEU A 290 -9.95 13.33 -13.92
C LEU A 290 -8.69 12.64 -14.45
N ARG A 291 -8.84 11.48 -15.12
CA ARG A 291 -7.76 10.78 -15.82
C ARG A 291 -7.02 11.72 -16.77
N ALA A 292 -7.75 12.41 -17.64
CA ALA A 292 -7.16 13.34 -18.59
C ALA A 292 -6.40 14.49 -17.91
N LYS A 293 -6.93 15.02 -16.80
CA LYS A 293 -6.29 16.08 -16.00
C LYS A 293 -5.00 15.57 -15.36
N VAL A 294 -4.99 14.35 -14.82
CA VAL A 294 -3.79 13.76 -14.19
C VAL A 294 -2.73 13.47 -15.24
N GLN A 295 -3.10 12.92 -16.40
CA GLN A 295 -2.15 12.70 -17.50
C GLN A 295 -1.55 14.00 -18.03
N ALA A 296 -2.31 15.09 -18.05
CA ALA A 296 -1.83 16.41 -18.50
C ALA A 296 -0.80 17.04 -17.55
N VAL A 297 -0.77 16.65 -16.26
CA VAL A 297 0.25 17.14 -15.30
C VAL A 297 1.66 16.80 -15.74
N LYS A 298 1.86 15.66 -16.37
CA LYS A 298 3.16 15.25 -16.93
C LYS A 298 3.77 16.33 -17.84
N THR A 299 2.96 16.94 -18.69
CA THR A 299 3.43 17.98 -19.61
C THR A 299 3.76 19.29 -18.88
N ILE A 300 3.06 19.60 -17.78
CA ILE A 300 3.26 20.83 -16.99
C ILE A 300 4.54 20.74 -16.16
N CYS A 301 4.86 19.59 -15.63
CA CYS A 301 5.99 19.37 -14.72
C CYS A 301 7.30 19.02 -15.42
N LEU A 302 7.28 18.67 -16.71
CA LEU A 302 8.50 18.33 -17.49
C LEU A 302 9.02 19.53 -18.34
N ASN A 303 8.33 20.66 -18.37
CA ASN A 303 8.74 21.91 -19.01
C ASN A 303 9.22 22.91 -17.96
#